data_1a77fd8ac785c3d5c1649291f21dbba1
#
_entry.id   1a77fd8ac785c3d5c1649291f21dbba1
#
_cell.length_a   1.000
_cell.length_b   1.000
_cell.length_c   1.000
_cell.angle_alpha   90.00
_cell.angle_beta   90.00
_cell.angle_gamma   90.00
#
_symmetry.space_group_name_H-M   'P 1'
#
loop_
_entity.id
_entity.type
_entity.pdbx_description
1 polymer ?
#
loop_
_entity_poly.entity_id
_entity_poly.type
_entity_poly.pdbx_seq_one_letter_code
_entity_poly.pdbx_strand_id
1 'polypeptide(L)'
;ALSQRMAKAYCQQHLMVLPAAAADVMAHARKLVQQGSAELARGSQSGQWPADVVRQLDEVQKQFALLDELTAVPTSRAAVVAVSEQSDRTLLVAQAVTEAIEKMARVASARLVNLAGRQRMLSRRMAKNYFLVAAKADSKLVLAQLAADANDFRQAMQSLVAAPVSTPAIRGELELAASQWVFF
;
A
#
# COMPACT_ATOMS: atom_id res chain seq x y z
N ALA A 1 1.42 1.06 -1.16
CA ALA A 1 -0.03 1.27 -1.16
C ALA A 1 -0.75 0.60 -2.34
N LEU A 2 -0.18 0.63 -3.58
CA LEU A 2 -0.83 0.04 -4.77
C LEU A 2 -0.89 -1.49 -4.70
N SER A 3 0.17 -2.17 -4.26
CA SER A 3 0.18 -3.63 -4.12
C SER A 3 -0.95 -4.13 -3.19
N GLN A 4 -1.16 -3.47 -2.06
CA GLN A 4 -2.25 -3.79 -1.13
C GLN A 4 -3.63 -3.48 -1.72
N ARG A 5 -3.74 -2.44 -2.57
CA ARG A 5 -4.98 -2.12 -3.28
C ARG A 5 -5.35 -3.19 -4.30
N MET A 6 -4.36 -3.72 -5.04
CA MET A 6 -4.57 -4.82 -5.99
C MET A 6 -5.01 -6.10 -5.27
N ALA A 7 -4.29 -6.49 -4.23
CA ALA A 7 -4.63 -7.69 -3.45
C ALA A 7 -6.02 -7.57 -2.78
N LYS A 8 -6.35 -6.41 -2.20
CA LYS A 8 -7.69 -6.16 -1.66
C LYS A 8 -8.77 -6.35 -2.73
N ALA A 9 -8.59 -5.76 -3.91
CA ALA A 9 -9.56 -5.87 -5.01
C ALA A 9 -9.72 -7.31 -5.49
N TYR A 10 -8.63 -8.09 -5.55
CA TYR A 10 -8.66 -9.50 -5.89
C TYR A 10 -9.44 -10.34 -4.86
N CYS A 11 -9.23 -10.08 -3.56
CA CYS A 11 -10.01 -10.72 -2.50
C CYS A 11 -11.51 -10.37 -2.57
N GLN A 12 -11.85 -9.12 -2.90
CA GLN A 12 -13.24 -8.70 -3.09
C GLN A 12 -13.91 -9.44 -4.26
N GLN A 13 -13.20 -9.64 -5.37
CA GLN A 13 -13.69 -10.42 -6.52
C GLN A 13 -13.94 -11.88 -6.10
N HIS A 14 -13.03 -12.49 -5.34
CA HIS A 14 -13.19 -13.85 -4.83
C HIS A 14 -14.44 -14.02 -3.95
N LEU A 15 -14.68 -13.05 -3.09
CA LEU A 15 -15.83 -13.05 -2.17
C LEU A 15 -17.13 -12.53 -2.80
N MET A 16 -17.10 -12.14 -4.08
CA MET A 16 -18.21 -11.51 -4.79
C MET A 16 -18.72 -10.23 -4.11
N VAL A 17 -17.84 -9.52 -3.39
CA VAL A 17 -18.13 -8.24 -2.74
C VAL A 17 -17.90 -7.10 -3.72
N LEU A 18 -18.99 -6.58 -4.29
CA LEU A 18 -18.94 -5.50 -5.30
C LEU A 18 -17.95 -5.83 -6.45
N PRO A 19 -18.07 -6.98 -7.13
CA PRO A 19 -17.04 -7.49 -8.03
C PRO A 19 -16.76 -6.56 -9.21
N ALA A 20 -17.75 -5.85 -9.73
CA ALA A 20 -17.55 -4.86 -10.80
C ALA A 20 -16.70 -3.68 -10.32
N ALA A 21 -17.03 -3.09 -9.16
CA ALA A 21 -16.23 -2.02 -8.57
C ALA A 21 -14.81 -2.49 -8.22
N ALA A 22 -14.64 -3.73 -7.79
CA ALA A 22 -13.33 -4.32 -7.54
C ALA A 22 -12.50 -4.47 -8.83
N ALA A 23 -13.14 -4.83 -9.95
CA ALA A 23 -12.49 -4.88 -11.26
C ALA A 23 -12.02 -3.49 -11.71
N ASP A 24 -12.85 -2.46 -11.56
CA ASP A 24 -12.48 -1.07 -11.86
C ASP A 24 -11.31 -0.60 -11.00
N VAL A 25 -11.32 -0.92 -9.70
CA VAL A 25 -10.22 -0.62 -8.78
C VAL A 25 -8.94 -1.31 -9.22
N MET A 26 -9.01 -2.56 -9.69
CA MET A 26 -7.85 -3.32 -10.21
C MET A 26 -7.30 -2.66 -11.46
N ALA A 27 -8.15 -2.36 -12.45
CA ALA A 27 -7.75 -1.72 -13.71
C ALA A 27 -7.08 -0.36 -13.44
N HIS A 28 -7.67 0.46 -12.56
CA HIS A 28 -7.08 1.74 -12.18
C HIS A 28 -5.75 1.58 -11.44
N ALA A 29 -5.62 0.59 -10.56
CA ALA A 29 -4.36 0.33 -9.86
C ALA A 29 -3.24 -0.08 -10.81
N ARG A 30 -3.52 -0.95 -11.81
CA ARG A 30 -2.58 -1.31 -12.88
C ARG A 30 -2.10 -0.09 -13.66
N LYS A 31 -3.03 0.78 -14.07
CA LYS A 31 -2.69 2.03 -14.77
C LYS A 31 -1.75 2.90 -13.94
N LEU A 32 -2.02 3.06 -12.65
CA LEU A 32 -1.16 3.85 -11.75
C LEU A 32 0.23 3.21 -11.57
N VAL A 33 0.33 1.88 -11.53
CA VAL A 33 1.62 1.18 -11.49
C VAL A 33 2.41 1.45 -12.76
N GLN A 34 1.79 1.32 -13.93
CA GLN A 34 2.44 1.58 -15.22
C GLN A 34 2.92 3.03 -15.34
N GLN A 35 2.08 4.00 -14.97
CA GLN A 35 2.44 5.43 -14.98
C GLN A 35 3.60 5.73 -14.03
N GLY A 36 3.51 5.26 -12.79
CA GLY A 36 4.57 5.45 -11.80
C GLY A 36 5.89 4.79 -12.21
N SER A 37 5.84 3.58 -12.76
CA SER A 37 7.04 2.89 -13.29
C SER A 37 7.69 3.67 -14.43
N ALA A 38 6.90 4.24 -15.34
CA ALA A 38 7.43 5.05 -16.43
C ALA A 38 8.06 6.37 -15.93
N GLU A 39 7.48 7.00 -14.92
CA GLU A 39 8.04 8.21 -14.29
C GLU A 39 9.35 7.91 -13.56
N LEU A 40 9.39 6.81 -12.81
CA LEU A 40 10.58 6.38 -12.08
C LEU A 40 11.72 5.98 -13.04
N ALA A 41 11.40 5.30 -14.15
CA ALA A 41 12.38 4.96 -15.18
C ALA A 41 13.00 6.21 -15.82
N ARG A 42 12.21 7.25 -16.10
CA ARG A 42 12.72 8.53 -16.59
C ARG A 42 13.66 9.20 -15.59
N GLY A 43 13.31 9.19 -14.30
CA GLY A 43 14.18 9.69 -13.23
C GLY A 43 15.50 8.92 -13.12
N SER A 44 15.46 7.59 -13.27
CA SER A 44 16.68 6.76 -13.27
C SER A 44 17.63 7.09 -14.42
N GLN A 45 17.07 7.34 -15.62
CA GLN A 45 17.86 7.68 -16.81
C GLN A 45 18.49 9.08 -16.74
N SER A 46 17.96 9.98 -15.91
CA SER A 46 18.52 11.34 -15.75
C SER A 46 19.85 11.37 -15.00
N GLY A 47 20.32 10.24 -14.45
CA GLY A 47 21.55 10.14 -13.67
C GLY A 47 21.49 10.83 -12.29
N GLN A 48 20.33 11.31 -11.88
CA GLN A 48 20.14 12.02 -10.61
C GLN A 48 20.05 11.10 -9.39
N TRP A 49 19.85 9.79 -9.62
CA TRP A 49 19.62 8.83 -8.54
C TRP A 49 20.84 7.91 -8.34
N PRO A 50 21.20 7.62 -7.09
CA PRO A 50 22.25 6.65 -6.78
C PRO A 50 21.95 5.27 -7.38
N ALA A 51 23.01 4.56 -7.77
CA ALA A 51 22.90 3.26 -8.44
C ALA A 51 22.20 2.19 -7.58
N ASP A 52 22.29 2.28 -6.26
CA ASP A 52 21.58 1.39 -5.32
C ASP A 52 20.07 1.66 -5.32
N VAL A 53 19.64 2.91 -5.41
CA VAL A 53 18.21 3.27 -5.53
C VAL A 53 17.66 2.80 -6.87
N VAL A 54 18.43 2.95 -7.97
CA VAL A 54 18.03 2.43 -9.28
C VAL A 54 17.81 0.92 -9.24
N ARG A 55 18.75 0.15 -8.67
CA ARG A 55 18.59 -1.31 -8.51
C ARG A 55 17.35 -1.69 -7.67
N GLN A 56 17.07 -0.94 -6.61
CA GLN A 56 15.89 -1.17 -5.79
C GLN A 56 14.59 -0.89 -6.55
N LEU A 57 14.57 0.15 -7.42
CA LEU A 57 13.43 0.44 -8.28
C LEU A 57 13.18 -0.66 -9.32
N ASP A 58 14.23 -1.22 -9.91
CA ASP A 58 14.12 -2.36 -10.82
C ASP A 58 13.51 -3.56 -10.10
N GLU A 59 13.88 -3.80 -8.84
CA GLU A 59 13.30 -4.87 -8.03
C GLU A 59 11.80 -4.60 -7.73
N VAL A 60 11.43 -3.37 -7.43
CA VAL A 60 10.00 -2.99 -7.26
C VAL A 60 9.20 -3.30 -8.51
N GLN A 61 9.73 -2.98 -9.71
CA GLN A 61 9.06 -3.27 -10.98
C GLN A 61 8.87 -4.77 -11.20
N LYS A 62 9.88 -5.59 -10.92
CA LYS A 62 9.79 -7.06 -10.99
C LYS A 62 8.72 -7.61 -10.04
N GLN A 63 8.68 -7.13 -8.81
CA GLN A 63 7.70 -7.55 -7.82
C GLN A 63 6.26 -7.15 -8.23
N PHE A 64 6.07 -6.00 -8.85
CA PHE A 64 4.77 -5.61 -9.41
C PHE A 64 4.37 -6.45 -10.62
N ALA A 65 5.30 -6.83 -11.49
CA ALA A 65 5.03 -7.71 -12.62
C ALA A 65 4.53 -9.09 -12.14
N LEU A 66 5.20 -9.69 -11.16
CA LEU A 66 4.77 -10.94 -10.53
C LEU A 66 3.37 -10.82 -9.87
N LEU A 67 3.11 -9.70 -9.21
CA LEU A 67 1.79 -9.46 -8.63
C LEU A 67 0.71 -9.33 -9.71
N ASP A 68 1.02 -8.69 -10.82
CA ASP A 68 0.08 -8.54 -11.94
C ASP A 68 -0.25 -9.89 -12.58
N GLU A 69 0.75 -10.74 -12.81
CA GLU A 69 0.57 -12.12 -13.30
C GLU A 69 -0.34 -12.93 -12.38
N LEU A 70 -0.10 -12.88 -11.07
CA LEU A 70 -0.93 -13.58 -10.08
C LEU A 70 -2.38 -13.06 -10.04
N THR A 71 -2.59 -11.76 -10.25
CA THR A 71 -3.94 -11.18 -10.27
C THR A 71 -4.67 -11.39 -11.61
N ALA A 72 -4.01 -11.91 -12.64
CA ALA A 72 -4.63 -12.28 -13.90
C ALA A 72 -5.27 -13.70 -13.86
N VAL A 73 -4.90 -14.52 -12.87
CA VAL A 73 -5.45 -15.88 -12.69
C VAL A 73 -6.87 -15.80 -12.10
N PRO A 74 -7.80 -16.69 -12.51
CA PRO A 74 -9.12 -16.79 -11.89
C PRO A 74 -9.04 -16.96 -10.36
N THR A 75 -9.96 -16.34 -9.64
CA THR A 75 -9.90 -16.33 -8.18
C THR A 75 -10.17 -17.72 -7.59
N SER A 76 -9.35 -18.09 -6.63
CA SER A 76 -9.53 -19.26 -5.77
C SER A 76 -8.96 -18.96 -4.38
N ARG A 77 -9.26 -19.79 -3.39
CA ARG A 77 -8.68 -19.61 -2.05
C ARG A 77 -7.15 -19.65 -2.08
N ALA A 78 -6.55 -20.56 -2.84
CA ALA A 78 -5.10 -20.65 -2.98
C ALA A 78 -4.52 -19.42 -3.70
N ALA A 79 -5.19 -18.94 -4.77
CA ALA A 79 -4.76 -17.76 -5.49
C ALA A 79 -4.85 -16.49 -4.62
N VAL A 80 -5.89 -16.37 -3.79
CA VAL A 80 -6.04 -15.26 -2.83
C VAL A 80 -4.87 -15.22 -1.84
N VAL A 81 -4.43 -16.38 -1.32
CA VAL A 81 -3.24 -16.47 -0.45
C VAL A 81 -1.99 -16.03 -1.19
N ALA A 82 -1.75 -16.59 -2.39
CA ALA A 82 -0.56 -16.26 -3.19
C ALA A 82 -0.49 -14.77 -3.56
N VAL A 83 -1.61 -14.16 -3.97
CA VAL A 83 -1.72 -12.73 -4.25
C VAL A 83 -1.44 -11.90 -3.00
N SER A 84 -1.97 -12.31 -1.84
CA SER A 84 -1.73 -11.64 -0.57
C SER A 84 -0.24 -11.63 -0.22
N GLU A 85 0.41 -12.79 -0.22
CA GLU A 85 1.84 -12.91 0.07
C GLU A 85 2.69 -12.10 -0.89
N GLN A 86 2.42 -12.18 -2.20
CA GLN A 86 3.14 -11.40 -3.20
C GLN A 86 2.93 -9.90 -2.99
N SER A 87 1.72 -9.46 -2.63
CA SER A 87 1.44 -8.05 -2.34
C SER A 87 2.25 -7.53 -1.16
N ASP A 88 2.49 -8.37 -0.15
CA ASP A 88 3.28 -8.01 1.03
C ASP A 88 4.79 -7.97 0.71
N ARG A 89 5.30 -8.89 -0.12
CA ARG A 89 6.67 -8.81 -0.65
C ARG A 89 6.90 -7.55 -1.48
N THR A 90 5.98 -7.26 -2.40
CA THR A 90 6.02 -6.03 -3.20
C THR A 90 5.99 -4.78 -2.33
N LEU A 91 5.18 -4.78 -1.27
CA LEU A 91 5.13 -3.68 -0.30
C LEU A 91 6.47 -3.48 0.41
N LEU A 92 7.11 -4.55 0.87
CA LEU A 92 8.36 -4.49 1.60
C LEU A 92 9.48 -3.84 0.75
N VAL A 93 9.61 -4.27 -0.50
CA VAL A 93 10.61 -3.73 -1.43
C VAL A 93 10.30 -2.25 -1.75
N ALA A 94 9.03 -1.92 -2.04
CA ALA A 94 8.63 -0.55 -2.32
C ALA A 94 8.82 0.39 -1.11
N GLN A 95 8.66 -0.11 0.11
CA GLN A 95 8.90 0.66 1.32
C GLN A 95 10.38 1.00 1.49
N ALA A 96 11.28 0.04 1.24
CA ALA A 96 12.72 0.29 1.30
C ALA A 96 13.17 1.41 0.34
N VAL A 97 12.65 1.42 -0.88
CA VAL A 97 12.91 2.51 -1.85
C VAL A 97 12.36 3.84 -1.35
N THR A 98 11.14 3.86 -0.82
CA THR A 98 10.53 5.09 -0.30
C THR A 98 11.36 5.69 0.83
N GLU A 99 11.88 4.85 1.73
CA GLU A 99 12.75 5.28 2.83
C GLU A 99 14.12 5.78 2.34
N ALA A 100 14.67 5.16 1.30
CA ALA A 100 15.90 5.63 0.67
C ALA A 100 15.73 7.02 0.04
N ILE A 101 14.62 7.23 -0.67
CA ILE A 101 14.29 8.54 -1.29
C ILE A 101 14.01 9.59 -0.20
N GLU A 102 13.30 9.24 0.87
CA GLU A 102 13.05 10.14 2.01
C GLU A 102 14.37 10.63 2.64
N LYS A 103 15.32 9.72 2.86
CA LYS A 103 16.65 10.05 3.40
C LYS A 103 17.43 10.99 2.47
N MET A 104 17.31 10.81 1.16
CA MET A 104 17.97 11.68 0.17
C MET A 104 17.36 13.08 0.14
N ALA A 105 16.07 13.20 0.29
CA ALA A 105 15.35 14.47 0.23
C ALA A 105 15.75 15.46 1.32
N ARG A 106 16.21 14.97 2.49
CA ARG A 106 16.70 15.77 3.65
C ARG A 106 15.77 16.90 4.10
N VAL A 107 14.47 16.79 3.82
CA VAL A 107 13.46 17.79 4.19
C VAL A 107 12.42 17.18 5.11
N ALA A 108 12.02 17.91 6.14
CA ALA A 108 11.07 17.42 7.14
C ALA A 108 9.70 17.04 6.52
N SER A 109 9.29 17.72 5.45
CA SER A 109 8.06 17.41 4.74
C SER A 109 8.08 16.04 4.06
N ALA A 110 9.24 15.52 3.63
CA ALA A 110 9.33 14.18 3.02
C ALA A 110 8.88 13.09 4.01
N ARG A 111 9.30 13.20 5.27
CA ARG A 111 8.86 12.29 6.34
C ARG A 111 7.33 12.31 6.55
N LEU A 112 6.72 13.49 6.52
CA LEU A 112 5.27 13.61 6.71
C LEU A 112 4.49 13.08 5.50
N VAL A 113 4.98 13.32 4.27
CA VAL A 113 4.41 12.72 3.06
C VAL A 113 4.48 11.19 3.12
N ASN A 114 5.63 10.64 3.55
CA ASN A 114 5.78 9.19 3.73
C ASN A 114 4.82 8.66 4.81
N LEU A 115 4.68 9.35 5.95
CA LEU A 115 3.77 8.98 7.03
C LEU A 115 2.31 8.98 6.56
N ALA A 116 1.87 10.01 5.82
CA ALA A 116 0.54 10.06 5.21
C ALA A 116 0.34 8.96 4.16
N GLY A 117 1.36 8.67 3.35
CA GLY A 117 1.36 7.53 2.43
C GLY A 117 1.21 6.19 3.13
N ARG A 118 1.86 6.03 4.31
CA ARG A 118 1.75 4.85 5.16
C ARG A 118 0.32 4.66 5.69
N GLN A 119 -0.39 5.72 6.06
CA GLN A 119 -1.81 5.64 6.45
C GLN A 119 -2.67 5.00 5.36
N ARG A 120 -2.51 5.46 4.14
CA ARG A 120 -3.22 4.91 2.97
C ARG A 120 -2.86 3.44 2.69
N MET A 121 -1.64 3.04 2.99
CA MET A 121 -1.19 1.66 2.87
C MET A 121 -1.82 0.80 3.96
N LEU A 122 -1.74 1.23 5.22
CA LEU A 122 -2.25 0.50 6.39
C LEU A 122 -3.76 0.23 6.25
N SER A 123 -4.55 1.24 5.90
CA SER A 123 -6.00 1.08 5.71
C SER A 123 -6.33 0.02 4.64
N ARG A 124 -5.54 -0.05 3.55
CA ARG A 124 -5.73 -1.04 2.48
C ARG A 124 -5.29 -2.44 2.89
N ARG A 125 -4.18 -2.55 3.64
CA ARG A 125 -3.69 -3.84 4.14
C ARG A 125 -4.64 -4.42 5.18
N MET A 126 -5.17 -3.61 6.08
CA MET A 126 -6.19 -4.06 7.03
C MET A 126 -7.44 -4.56 6.32
N ALA A 127 -7.95 -3.82 5.33
CA ALA A 127 -9.08 -4.26 4.54
C ALA A 127 -8.80 -5.55 3.75
N LYS A 128 -7.59 -5.70 3.16
CA LYS A 128 -7.15 -6.96 2.54
C LYS A 128 -7.17 -8.11 3.56
N ASN A 129 -6.58 -7.91 4.73
CA ASN A 129 -6.49 -8.92 5.77
C ASN A 129 -7.87 -9.31 6.30
N TYR A 130 -8.79 -8.36 6.44
CA TYR A 130 -10.18 -8.63 6.76
C TYR A 130 -10.85 -9.55 5.72
N PHE A 131 -10.65 -9.29 4.43
CA PHE A 131 -11.16 -10.16 3.37
C PHE A 131 -10.50 -11.54 3.35
N LEU A 132 -9.23 -11.68 3.74
CA LEU A 132 -8.59 -12.99 3.92
C LEU A 132 -9.29 -13.81 5.01
N VAL A 133 -9.62 -13.17 6.13
CA VAL A 133 -10.40 -13.80 7.21
C VAL A 133 -11.77 -14.23 6.69
N ALA A 134 -12.50 -13.36 5.99
CA ALA A 134 -13.79 -13.67 5.40
C ALA A 134 -13.73 -14.82 4.37
N ALA A 135 -12.65 -14.91 3.60
CA ALA A 135 -12.38 -16.00 2.66
C ALA A 135 -11.92 -17.31 3.33
N LYS A 136 -11.78 -17.33 4.66
CA LYS A 136 -11.16 -18.44 5.42
C LYS A 136 -9.77 -18.80 4.90
N ALA A 137 -9.05 -17.79 4.40
CA ALA A 137 -7.70 -17.86 3.86
C ALA A 137 -6.66 -17.22 4.80
N ASP A 138 -7.08 -16.95 6.04
CA ASP A 138 -6.29 -16.35 7.08
C ASP A 138 -5.39 -17.35 7.80
N SER A 139 -4.42 -16.78 8.50
CA SER A 139 -3.53 -17.48 9.44
C SER A 139 -3.40 -16.65 10.72
N LYS A 140 -2.79 -17.23 11.75
CA LYS A 140 -2.46 -16.46 12.97
C LYS A 140 -1.62 -15.22 12.66
N LEU A 141 -0.78 -15.28 11.62
CA LEU A 141 0.04 -14.15 11.17
C LEU A 141 -0.82 -13.02 10.60
N VAL A 142 -1.87 -13.33 9.83
CA VAL A 142 -2.81 -12.34 9.29
C VAL A 142 -3.53 -11.59 10.41
N LEU A 143 -4.01 -12.30 11.43
CA LEU A 143 -4.67 -11.69 12.59
C LEU A 143 -3.72 -10.81 13.42
N ALA A 144 -2.50 -11.29 13.66
CA ALA A 144 -1.48 -10.51 14.35
C ALA A 144 -1.10 -9.23 13.56
N GLN A 145 -0.98 -9.35 12.24
CA GLN A 145 -0.69 -8.20 11.37
C GLN A 145 -1.84 -7.18 11.38
N LEU A 146 -3.10 -7.64 11.40
CA LEU A 146 -4.26 -6.76 11.49
C LEU A 146 -4.22 -5.91 12.77
N ALA A 147 -3.93 -6.53 13.90
CA ALA A 147 -3.81 -5.84 15.19
C ALA A 147 -2.63 -4.85 15.21
N ALA A 148 -1.47 -5.24 14.67
CA ALA A 148 -0.31 -4.38 14.55
C ALA A 148 -0.59 -3.17 13.65
N ASP A 149 -1.23 -3.39 12.49
CA ASP A 149 -1.59 -2.32 11.55
C ASP A 149 -2.55 -1.30 12.16
N ALA A 150 -3.53 -1.76 12.95
CA ALA A 150 -4.46 -0.89 13.64
C ALA A 150 -3.76 0.00 14.69
N ASN A 151 -2.77 -0.56 15.39
CA ASN A 151 -1.96 0.20 16.33
C ASN A 151 -1.06 1.23 15.61
N ASP A 152 -0.35 0.81 14.56
CA ASP A 152 0.50 1.67 13.74
C ASP A 152 -0.30 2.81 13.12
N PHE A 153 -1.52 2.53 12.65
CA PHE A 153 -2.42 3.54 12.09
C PHE A 153 -2.75 4.62 13.11
N ARG A 154 -3.12 4.24 14.34
CA ARG A 154 -3.44 5.19 15.42
C ARG A 154 -2.23 6.05 15.80
N GLN A 155 -1.05 5.43 15.97
CA GLN A 155 0.18 6.17 16.31
C GLN A 155 0.59 7.17 15.23
N ALA A 156 0.52 6.76 13.97
CA ALA A 156 0.84 7.62 12.85
C ALA A 156 -0.18 8.76 12.69
N MET A 157 -1.47 8.52 12.97
CA MET A 157 -2.50 9.57 12.99
C MET A 157 -2.17 10.63 14.05
N GLN A 158 -1.83 10.22 15.28
CA GLN A 158 -1.42 11.15 16.34
C GLN A 158 -0.20 11.98 15.92
N SER A 159 0.80 11.35 15.30
CA SER A 159 1.99 12.02 14.81
C SER A 159 1.68 13.06 13.71
N LEU A 160 0.73 12.78 12.83
CA LEU A 160 0.28 13.72 11.79
C LEU A 160 -0.46 14.93 12.40
N VAL A 161 -1.34 14.69 13.35
CA VAL A 161 -2.07 15.78 14.06
C VAL A 161 -1.10 16.69 14.80
N ALA A 162 -0.10 16.12 15.48
CA ALA A 162 0.90 16.86 16.26
C ALA A 162 1.97 17.55 15.40
N ALA A 163 2.04 17.27 14.11
CA ALA A 163 3.08 17.84 13.25
C ALA A 163 2.98 19.35 13.13
N PRO A 164 4.10 20.10 13.28
CA PRO A 164 4.08 21.57 13.25
C PRO A 164 3.56 22.17 11.93
N VAL A 165 3.71 21.42 10.83
CA VAL A 165 3.24 21.85 9.49
C VAL A 165 1.75 21.52 9.24
N SER A 166 1.09 20.83 10.16
CA SER A 166 -0.34 20.55 10.05
C SER A 166 -1.13 21.82 10.32
N THR A 167 -1.68 22.40 9.27
CA THR A 167 -2.56 23.57 9.36
C THR A 167 -3.86 23.22 10.09
N PRO A 168 -4.64 24.20 10.57
CA PRO A 168 -5.95 23.94 11.16
C PRO A 168 -6.87 23.13 10.25
N ALA A 169 -6.86 23.38 8.94
CA ALA A 169 -7.65 22.62 7.96
C ALA A 169 -7.19 21.16 7.90
N ILE A 170 -5.88 20.89 7.83
CA ILE A 170 -5.33 19.52 7.84
C ILE A 170 -5.70 18.81 9.15
N ARG A 171 -5.62 19.49 10.30
CA ARG A 171 -6.02 18.89 11.59
C ARG A 171 -7.49 18.50 11.61
N GLY A 172 -8.38 19.37 11.10
CA GLY A 172 -9.81 19.06 10.99
C GLY A 172 -10.09 17.80 10.17
N GLU A 173 -9.42 17.63 9.02
CA GLU A 173 -9.53 16.42 8.20
C GLU A 173 -8.98 15.17 8.91
N LEU A 174 -7.88 15.31 9.64
CA LEU A 174 -7.31 14.21 10.43
C LEU A 174 -8.20 13.81 11.59
N GLU A 175 -8.83 14.77 12.29
CA GLU A 175 -9.80 14.52 13.36
C GLU A 175 -11.05 13.83 12.82
N LEU A 176 -11.54 14.24 11.64
CA LEU A 176 -12.65 13.57 10.95
C LEU A 176 -12.27 12.12 10.60
N ALA A 177 -11.09 11.90 10.05
CA ALA A 177 -10.60 10.55 9.76
C ALA A 177 -10.46 9.70 11.03
N ALA A 178 -9.97 10.28 12.14
CA ALA A 178 -9.85 9.62 13.43
C ALA A 178 -11.21 9.23 14.02
N SER A 179 -12.22 10.10 13.89
CA SER A 179 -13.58 9.82 14.36
C SER A 179 -14.24 8.67 13.58
N GLN A 180 -14.01 8.62 12.27
CA GLN A 180 -14.49 7.51 11.43
C GLN A 180 -13.79 6.20 11.76
N TRP A 181 -12.52 6.25 12.15
CA TRP A 181 -11.73 5.07 12.52
C TRP A 181 -12.27 4.32 13.75
N VAL A 182 -13.01 4.97 14.63
CA VAL A 182 -13.60 4.33 15.82
C VAL A 182 -14.64 3.27 15.45
N PHE A 183 -15.21 3.33 14.24
CA PHE A 183 -16.20 2.36 13.76
C PHE A 183 -15.58 1.12 13.08
N PHE A 184 -14.27 1.04 12.97
CA PHE A 184 -13.53 -0.10 12.44
C PHE A 184 -12.84 -0.90 13.53
#